data_8ff2d276900a61abad0c9f2ec9c11e56
#
_entry.id   8ff2d276900a61abad0c9f2ec9c11e56
#
_cell.length_a   1.000
_cell.length_b   1.000
_cell.length_c   1.000
_cell.angle_alpha   90.00
_cell.angle_beta   90.00
_cell.angle_gamma   90.00
#
_symmetry.space_group_name_H-M   'P 1'
#
loop_
_entity.id
_entity.type
_entity.pdbx_description
1 polymer ?
#
loop_
_entity_poly.entity_id
_entity_poly.type
_entity_poly.pdbx_seq_one_letter_code
_entity_poly.pdbx_strand_id
1 'polypeptide(L)'
;MSLSVFWFLPTHGDGKYLGTDEGARPVDHAYLQQIAQAADRLGFGGVLIPTGRSCEDAWLVAASLIPVTQRLRFLVALRPGVISPTQAARQAATLDRLSNGRALFNLVTGGDAEELAGDGVFLDHRERYEESAEFTRVWRRVLEGETVDYEGKHVHVRGARLMFKPVQQPRPPLWFGGSSEVAQDLAAEQVDVYLTWGEPPAQVKEKIEQVRAKAAAQGRKVRFGIRLHVIVRESNEEAWQAADRLISHLDDATIAKAQAALAKTDSVGQQRMAALHGGKRDRLEISPNLWAGVGLVRGGAGTALVGDGPTVAARMQEYADLGIEAFILSGSPH
;
A
#
# COMPACT_ATOMS: atom_id res chain seq x y z
N MET A 1 -4.74 1.50 22.44
CA MET A 1 -4.21 2.09 21.20
C MET A 1 -5.39 2.46 20.31
N SER A 2 -5.38 3.64 19.68
CA SER A 2 -6.41 3.98 18.71
C SER A 2 -6.05 3.36 17.36
N LEU A 3 -6.92 2.52 16.82
CA LEU A 3 -6.79 1.98 15.47
C LEU A 3 -7.02 3.10 14.45
N SER A 4 -6.24 3.10 13.38
CA SER A 4 -6.41 4.02 12.26
C SER A 4 -6.86 3.25 11.03
N VAL A 5 -7.95 3.67 10.41
CA VAL A 5 -8.47 3.06 9.18
C VAL A 5 -8.26 4.01 8.03
N PHE A 6 -7.66 3.50 6.95
CA PHE A 6 -7.43 4.20 5.69
C PHE A 6 -8.27 3.56 4.60
N TRP A 7 -8.66 4.36 3.62
CA TRP A 7 -9.28 3.84 2.41
C TRP A 7 -8.32 3.87 1.23
N PHE A 8 -8.38 2.88 0.37
CA PHE A 8 -7.60 2.85 -0.86
C PHE A 8 -8.31 3.66 -1.94
N LEU A 9 -7.64 4.64 -2.54
CA LEU A 9 -8.22 5.49 -3.57
C LEU A 9 -8.03 4.84 -4.96
N PRO A 10 -9.12 4.63 -5.73
CA PRO A 10 -9.06 3.87 -6.99
C PRO A 10 -8.56 4.72 -8.17
N THR A 11 -7.30 5.14 -8.14
CA THR A 11 -6.68 5.95 -9.22
C THR A 11 -6.38 5.14 -10.49
N HIS A 12 -6.79 3.88 -10.53
CA HIS A 12 -6.75 3.00 -11.69
C HIS A 12 -8.17 2.70 -12.26
N GLY A 13 -9.19 3.38 -11.73
CA GLY A 13 -10.57 3.07 -12.02
C GLY A 13 -11.19 2.08 -11.02
N ASP A 14 -12.42 1.70 -11.29
CA ASP A 14 -13.21 0.82 -10.43
C ASP A 14 -13.94 -0.22 -11.26
N GLY A 15 -14.07 -1.45 -10.74
CA GLY A 15 -14.68 -2.58 -11.45
C GLY A 15 -15.86 -3.18 -10.69
N LYS A 16 -16.92 -3.51 -11.41
CA LYS A 16 -18.09 -4.19 -10.86
C LYS A 16 -17.86 -5.69 -10.65
N TYR A 17 -17.12 -6.30 -11.58
CA TYR A 17 -16.75 -7.71 -11.54
C TYR A 17 -15.25 -7.85 -11.72
N LEU A 18 -14.63 -8.73 -10.97
CA LEU A 18 -13.19 -9.00 -11.09
C LEU A 18 -12.84 -9.64 -12.42
N GLY A 19 -11.73 -9.24 -13.00
CA GLY A 19 -11.21 -9.83 -14.24
C GLY A 19 -11.96 -9.43 -15.51
N THR A 20 -12.89 -8.48 -15.44
CA THR A 20 -13.67 -7.99 -16.59
C THR A 20 -13.77 -6.48 -16.58
N ASP A 21 -14.06 -5.90 -17.75
CA ASP A 21 -14.37 -4.47 -17.89
C ASP A 21 -15.89 -4.21 -17.85
N GLU A 22 -16.71 -5.23 -17.60
CA GLU A 22 -18.16 -5.07 -17.55
C GLU A 22 -18.58 -4.21 -16.37
N GLY A 23 -19.26 -3.11 -16.67
CA GLY A 23 -19.68 -2.13 -15.67
C GLY A 23 -18.51 -1.41 -14.98
N ALA A 24 -17.31 -1.47 -15.58
CA ALA A 24 -16.15 -0.75 -15.08
C ALA A 24 -16.36 0.77 -15.17
N ARG A 25 -15.86 1.47 -14.17
CA ARG A 25 -15.79 2.92 -14.13
C ARG A 25 -14.35 3.36 -14.42
N PRO A 26 -14.12 4.16 -15.46
CA PRO A 26 -12.81 4.73 -15.71
C PRO A 26 -12.43 5.69 -14.56
N VAL A 27 -11.16 6.07 -14.51
CA VAL A 27 -10.71 7.09 -13.56
C VAL A 27 -11.45 8.40 -13.83
N ASP A 28 -12.03 8.94 -12.77
CA ASP A 28 -12.74 10.21 -12.80
C ASP A 28 -12.39 10.99 -11.54
N HIS A 29 -11.83 12.19 -11.70
CA HIS A 29 -11.41 13.04 -10.59
C HIS A 29 -12.58 13.41 -9.67
N ALA A 30 -13.78 13.64 -10.20
CA ALA A 30 -14.94 13.94 -9.38
C ALA A 30 -15.33 12.78 -8.48
N TYR A 31 -15.19 11.55 -8.96
CA TYR A 31 -15.40 10.34 -8.15
C TYR A 31 -14.32 10.16 -7.08
N LEU A 32 -13.04 10.38 -7.41
CA LEU A 32 -11.97 10.36 -6.42
C LEU A 32 -12.20 11.40 -5.31
N GLN A 33 -12.66 12.59 -5.68
CA GLN A 33 -13.03 13.64 -4.74
C GLN A 33 -14.19 13.22 -3.83
N GLN A 34 -15.23 12.60 -4.38
CA GLN A 34 -16.37 12.09 -3.60
C GLN A 34 -15.91 11.03 -2.57
N ILE A 35 -15.04 10.10 -2.97
CA ILE A 35 -14.48 9.10 -2.06
C ILE A 35 -13.67 9.76 -0.95
N ALA A 36 -12.77 10.69 -1.30
CA ALA A 36 -11.93 11.37 -0.32
C ALA A 36 -12.77 12.19 0.68
N GLN A 37 -13.78 12.91 0.22
CA GLN A 37 -14.69 13.68 1.07
C GLN A 37 -15.56 12.77 1.95
N ALA A 38 -16.02 11.63 1.44
CA ALA A 38 -16.74 10.64 2.22
C ALA A 38 -15.85 10.06 3.33
N ALA A 39 -14.62 9.67 2.99
CA ALA A 39 -13.65 9.16 3.96
C ALA A 39 -13.34 10.22 5.05
N ASP A 40 -13.14 11.49 4.67
CA ASP A 40 -12.91 12.58 5.62
C ASP A 40 -14.09 12.79 6.56
N ARG A 41 -15.31 12.84 6.02
CA ARG A 41 -16.55 13.02 6.81
C ARG A 41 -16.82 11.85 7.74
N LEU A 42 -16.56 10.63 7.29
CA LEU A 42 -16.79 9.40 8.05
C LEU A 42 -15.69 9.08 9.08
N GLY A 43 -14.66 9.93 9.17
CA GLY A 43 -13.63 9.82 10.20
C GLY A 43 -12.52 8.80 9.87
N PHE A 44 -12.32 8.46 8.61
CA PHE A 44 -11.14 7.70 8.21
C PHE A 44 -9.86 8.47 8.53
N GLY A 45 -8.82 7.76 8.92
CA GLY A 45 -7.51 8.34 9.24
C GLY A 45 -6.77 8.87 8.01
N GLY A 46 -7.10 8.39 6.82
CA GLY A 46 -6.50 8.82 5.57
C GLY A 46 -6.91 7.98 4.37
N VAL A 47 -6.31 8.29 3.24
CA VAL A 47 -6.40 7.50 2.01
C VAL A 47 -5.01 7.07 1.55
N LEU A 48 -4.88 5.85 1.04
CA LEU A 48 -3.69 5.41 0.31
C LEU A 48 -3.91 5.72 -1.17
N ILE A 49 -2.93 6.38 -1.78
CA ILE A 49 -2.90 6.69 -3.21
C ILE A 49 -1.78 5.88 -3.84
N PRO A 50 -2.12 4.88 -4.66
CA PRO A 50 -1.14 3.97 -5.26
C PRO A 50 -0.36 4.63 -6.39
N THR A 51 0.68 3.93 -6.86
CA THR A 51 1.43 4.27 -8.08
C THR A 51 1.53 3.05 -8.98
N GLY A 52 1.75 3.29 -10.26
CA GLY A 52 1.94 2.29 -11.29
C GLY A 52 1.51 2.82 -12.65
N ARG A 53 1.90 2.14 -13.73
CA ARG A 53 1.57 2.54 -15.10
C ARG A 53 0.06 2.58 -15.40
N SER A 54 -0.74 1.92 -14.57
CA SER A 54 -2.20 1.90 -14.67
C SER A 54 -2.89 2.87 -13.70
N CYS A 55 -2.14 3.66 -12.94
CA CYS A 55 -2.65 4.62 -11.97
C CYS A 55 -2.40 6.05 -12.41
N GLU A 56 -3.26 6.97 -11.98
CA GLU A 56 -2.93 8.40 -12.02
C GLU A 56 -1.76 8.70 -11.08
N ASP A 57 -1.04 9.81 -11.34
CA ASP A 57 0.08 10.23 -10.50
C ASP A 57 -0.37 10.52 -9.06
N ALA A 58 0.23 9.81 -8.10
CA ALA A 58 -0.20 9.85 -6.70
C ALA A 58 -0.02 11.22 -6.04
N TRP A 59 1.03 11.97 -6.42
CA TRP A 59 1.35 13.26 -5.82
C TRP A 59 0.40 14.35 -6.34
N LEU A 60 0.09 14.34 -7.62
CA LEU A 60 -0.85 15.27 -8.24
C LEU A 60 -2.27 15.02 -7.75
N VAL A 61 -2.68 13.75 -7.64
CA VAL A 61 -3.99 13.38 -7.05
C VAL A 61 -4.08 13.86 -5.60
N ALA A 62 -3.06 13.59 -4.76
CA ALA A 62 -3.04 14.09 -3.38
C ALA A 62 -3.17 15.62 -3.33
N ALA A 63 -2.37 16.34 -4.12
CA ALA A 63 -2.41 17.81 -4.16
C ALA A 63 -3.80 18.34 -4.54
N SER A 64 -4.49 17.68 -5.48
CA SER A 64 -5.84 18.07 -5.92
C SER A 64 -6.91 17.85 -4.85
N LEU A 65 -6.71 16.92 -3.91
CA LEU A 65 -7.68 16.57 -2.87
C LEU A 65 -7.47 17.33 -1.55
N ILE A 66 -6.30 17.93 -1.36
CA ILE A 66 -6.00 18.73 -0.16
C ILE A 66 -7.04 19.84 0.07
N PRO A 67 -7.38 20.69 -0.93
CA PRO A 67 -8.29 21.82 -0.70
C PRO A 67 -9.74 21.43 -0.47
N VAL A 68 -10.13 20.20 -0.77
CA VAL A 68 -11.51 19.70 -0.66
C VAL A 68 -11.74 18.77 0.54
N THR A 69 -10.71 18.61 1.38
CA THR A 69 -10.72 17.78 2.60
C THR A 69 -10.15 18.57 3.79
N GLN A 70 -10.44 18.16 5.02
CA GLN A 70 -10.03 18.91 6.22
C GLN A 70 -9.07 18.14 7.13
N ARG A 71 -9.35 16.86 7.42
CA ARG A 71 -8.61 16.01 8.37
C ARG A 71 -7.94 14.82 7.72
N LEU A 72 -8.43 14.42 6.56
CA LEU A 72 -7.98 13.24 5.84
C LEU A 72 -6.48 13.33 5.54
N ARG A 73 -5.72 12.32 5.94
CA ARG A 73 -4.30 12.21 5.61
C ARG A 73 -4.12 11.50 4.28
N PHE A 74 -3.02 11.79 3.61
CA PHE A 74 -2.70 11.25 2.29
C PHE A 74 -1.45 10.39 2.38
N LEU A 75 -1.62 9.07 2.26
CA LEU A 75 -0.51 8.12 2.17
C LEU A 75 -0.13 7.97 0.69
N VAL A 76 0.86 8.76 0.28
CA VAL A 76 1.26 8.95 -1.11
C VAL A 76 2.36 7.99 -1.48
N ALA A 77 2.21 7.27 -2.59
CA ALA A 77 3.24 6.38 -3.09
C ALA A 77 4.50 7.17 -3.50
N LEU A 78 5.66 6.69 -3.07
CA LEU A 78 6.98 7.22 -3.34
C LEU A 78 7.82 6.14 -3.99
N ARG A 79 8.25 6.35 -5.25
CA ARG A 79 9.04 5.36 -6.00
C ARG A 79 10.46 5.87 -6.22
N PRO A 80 11.48 5.26 -5.55
CA PRO A 80 12.89 5.46 -5.91
C PRO A 80 13.16 5.05 -7.36
N GLY A 81 14.23 5.57 -7.94
CA GLY A 81 14.63 5.28 -9.32
C GLY A 81 13.98 6.15 -10.39
N VAL A 82 12.77 6.68 -10.13
CA VAL A 82 12.08 7.59 -11.08
C VAL A 82 12.21 9.06 -10.68
N ILE A 83 12.72 9.34 -9.51
CA ILE A 83 12.91 10.69 -8.97
C ILE A 83 14.13 10.72 -8.04
N SER A 84 14.88 11.83 -8.01
CA SER A 84 15.97 11.98 -7.05
C SER A 84 15.45 12.15 -5.61
N PRO A 85 16.20 11.68 -4.59
CA PRO A 85 15.76 11.79 -3.20
C PRO A 85 15.58 13.25 -2.74
N THR A 86 16.41 14.18 -3.23
CA THR A 86 16.32 15.60 -2.90
C THR A 86 15.06 16.24 -3.50
N GLN A 87 14.74 15.90 -4.75
CA GLN A 87 13.50 16.37 -5.39
C GLN A 87 12.27 15.81 -4.67
N ALA A 88 12.28 14.52 -4.37
CA ALA A 88 11.21 13.88 -3.61
C ALA A 88 11.03 14.48 -2.21
N ALA A 89 12.12 14.81 -1.52
CA ALA A 89 12.07 15.49 -0.22
C ALA A 89 11.45 16.90 -0.33
N ARG A 90 11.78 17.65 -1.39
CA ARG A 90 11.19 18.96 -1.66
C ARG A 90 9.68 18.87 -1.92
N GLN A 91 9.27 17.92 -2.73
CA GLN A 91 7.85 17.66 -2.99
C GLN A 91 7.11 17.23 -1.71
N ALA A 92 7.72 16.32 -0.94
CA ALA A 92 7.16 15.85 0.32
C ALA A 92 6.95 16.99 1.33
N ALA A 93 7.94 17.85 1.52
CA ALA A 93 7.83 19.02 2.39
C ALA A 93 6.78 20.01 1.90
N THR A 94 6.66 20.19 0.58
CA THR A 94 5.63 21.06 -0.03
C THR A 94 4.24 20.49 0.22
N LEU A 95 4.02 19.19 -0.06
CA LEU A 95 2.74 18.53 0.14
C LEU A 95 2.31 18.56 1.62
N ASP A 96 3.28 18.40 2.52
CA ASP A 96 3.05 18.45 3.95
C ASP A 96 2.64 19.85 4.41
N ARG A 97 3.27 20.92 3.90
CA ARG A 97 2.86 22.30 4.18
C ARG A 97 1.49 22.64 3.59
N LEU A 98 1.24 22.27 2.32
CA LEU A 98 -0.04 22.52 1.67
C LEU A 98 -1.20 21.83 2.40
N SER A 99 -0.96 20.65 2.92
CA SER A 99 -1.95 19.85 3.66
C SER A 99 -2.02 20.17 5.16
N ASN A 100 -1.17 21.05 5.64
CA ASN A 100 -1.02 21.36 7.07
C ASN A 100 -0.74 20.10 7.92
N GLY A 101 0.28 19.33 7.52
CA GLY A 101 0.76 18.17 8.27
C GLY A 101 -0.03 16.88 8.03
N ARG A 102 -0.69 16.73 6.87
CA ARG A 102 -1.50 15.54 6.54
C ARG A 102 -0.82 14.59 5.54
N ALA A 103 0.43 14.85 5.14
CA ALA A 103 1.18 14.00 4.21
C ALA A 103 1.82 12.81 4.93
N LEU A 104 1.69 11.64 4.34
CA LEU A 104 2.37 10.39 4.69
C LEU A 104 2.93 9.79 3.40
N PHE A 105 4.01 9.04 3.48
CA PHE A 105 4.63 8.48 2.28
C PHE A 105 4.76 6.96 2.38
N ASN A 106 4.45 6.28 1.28
CA ASN A 106 4.59 4.83 1.14
C ASN A 106 5.65 4.51 0.09
N LEU A 107 6.78 3.99 0.53
CA LEU A 107 7.87 3.59 -0.34
C LEU A 107 7.43 2.39 -1.20
N VAL A 108 7.65 2.45 -2.51
CA VAL A 108 7.29 1.41 -3.48
C VAL A 108 8.49 1.10 -4.35
N THR A 109 9.09 -0.07 -4.18
CA THR A 109 10.27 -0.50 -4.96
C THR A 109 9.91 -1.00 -6.36
N GLY A 110 8.64 -1.37 -6.58
CA GLY A 110 8.18 -2.02 -7.80
C GLY A 110 8.54 -3.51 -7.85
N GLY A 111 7.93 -4.25 -8.76
CA GLY A 111 8.14 -5.69 -8.94
C GLY A 111 7.78 -6.18 -10.34
N ASP A 112 7.25 -5.32 -11.20
CA ASP A 112 6.96 -5.59 -12.60
C ASP A 112 8.09 -5.04 -13.47
N ALA A 113 8.87 -5.93 -14.07
CA ALA A 113 10.05 -5.56 -14.85
C ALA A 113 9.70 -4.75 -16.11
N GLU A 114 8.55 -5.00 -16.73
CA GLU A 114 8.09 -4.26 -17.91
C GLU A 114 7.69 -2.84 -17.56
N GLU A 115 6.97 -2.65 -16.44
CA GLU A 115 6.63 -1.34 -15.91
C GLU A 115 7.88 -0.54 -15.54
N LEU A 116 8.79 -1.16 -14.81
CA LEU A 116 10.04 -0.53 -14.39
C LEU A 116 10.91 -0.10 -15.56
N ALA A 117 11.02 -0.95 -16.60
CA ALA A 117 11.76 -0.60 -17.81
C ALA A 117 11.10 0.57 -18.57
N GLY A 118 9.77 0.63 -18.58
CA GLY A 118 9.01 1.77 -19.13
C GLY A 118 9.28 3.09 -18.40
N ASP A 119 9.53 3.01 -17.09
CA ASP A 119 9.90 4.15 -16.23
C ASP A 119 11.42 4.43 -16.24
N GLY A 120 12.22 3.71 -17.02
CA GLY A 120 13.68 3.88 -17.13
C GLY A 120 14.47 3.20 -16.01
N VAL A 121 13.85 2.30 -15.25
CA VAL A 121 14.50 1.56 -14.15
C VAL A 121 14.85 0.14 -14.63
N PHE A 122 16.15 -0.16 -14.71
CA PHE A 122 16.68 -1.43 -15.21
C PHE A 122 17.42 -2.25 -14.13
N LEU A 123 17.28 -1.87 -12.88
CA LEU A 123 17.89 -2.55 -11.75
C LEU A 123 17.19 -3.88 -11.45
N ASP A 124 17.96 -4.89 -11.06
CA ASP A 124 17.40 -6.14 -10.57
C ASP A 124 16.72 -5.98 -9.19
N HIS A 125 16.10 -7.05 -8.68
CA HIS A 125 15.38 -7.02 -7.41
C HIS A 125 16.27 -6.52 -6.26
N ARG A 126 17.48 -7.04 -6.12
CA ARG A 126 18.39 -6.68 -5.05
C ARG A 126 18.86 -5.23 -5.19
N GLU A 127 19.25 -4.84 -6.39
CA GLU A 127 19.73 -3.49 -6.69
C GLU A 127 18.65 -2.42 -6.41
N ARG A 128 17.36 -2.70 -6.71
CA ARG A 128 16.26 -1.80 -6.38
C ARG A 128 16.11 -1.59 -4.87
N TYR A 129 16.38 -2.61 -4.05
CA TYR A 129 16.37 -2.45 -2.59
C TYR A 129 17.60 -1.70 -2.08
N GLU A 130 18.78 -1.93 -2.67
CA GLU A 130 19.99 -1.16 -2.39
C GLU A 130 19.78 0.33 -2.72
N GLU A 131 19.24 0.64 -3.91
CA GLU A 131 18.88 2.00 -4.30
C GLU A 131 17.83 2.61 -3.36
N SER A 132 16.79 1.87 -3.01
CA SER A 132 15.75 2.33 -2.09
C SER A 132 16.30 2.64 -0.70
N ALA A 133 17.27 1.87 -0.22
CA ALA A 133 17.92 2.12 1.06
C ALA A 133 18.76 3.40 1.02
N GLU A 134 19.56 3.62 -0.05
CA GLU A 134 20.33 4.84 -0.25
C GLU A 134 19.42 6.07 -0.42
N PHE A 135 18.40 5.94 -1.27
CA PHE A 135 17.40 6.97 -1.50
C PHE A 135 16.72 7.41 -0.18
N THR A 136 16.23 6.44 0.59
CA THR A 136 15.50 6.71 1.83
C THR A 136 16.39 7.37 2.87
N ARG A 137 17.67 6.97 2.96
CA ARG A 137 18.65 7.57 3.87
C ARG A 137 18.86 9.05 3.56
N VAL A 138 19.04 9.40 2.29
CA VAL A 138 19.19 10.80 1.87
C VAL A 138 17.88 11.56 2.07
N TRP A 139 16.75 11.02 1.62
CA TRP A 139 15.42 11.62 1.72
C TRP A 139 15.06 12.00 3.17
N ARG A 140 15.29 11.08 4.11
CA ARG A 140 15.04 11.32 5.55
C ARG A 140 15.90 12.44 6.11
N ARG A 141 17.20 12.37 5.91
CA ARG A 141 18.16 13.34 6.43
C ARG A 141 17.89 14.76 5.91
N VAL A 142 17.57 14.87 4.62
CA VAL A 142 17.21 16.16 3.99
C VAL A 142 15.91 16.71 4.60
N LEU A 143 14.89 15.88 4.81
CA LEU A 143 13.63 16.30 5.46
C LEU A 143 13.81 16.67 6.93
N GLU A 144 14.72 16.03 7.63
CA GLU A 144 15.09 16.33 9.02
C GLU A 144 15.91 17.60 9.16
N GLY A 145 16.28 18.25 8.04
CA GLY A 145 16.90 19.55 7.97
C GLY A 145 18.42 19.54 7.83
N GLU A 146 19.01 18.38 7.53
CA GLU A 146 20.45 18.29 7.25
C GLU A 146 20.78 18.83 5.84
N THR A 147 22.02 19.30 5.69
CA THR A 147 22.67 19.43 4.38
C THR A 147 23.46 18.15 4.13
N VAL A 148 23.12 17.42 3.08
CA VAL A 148 23.60 16.06 2.85
C VAL A 148 24.54 16.00 1.65
N ASP A 149 25.75 15.52 1.89
CA ASP A 149 26.63 14.96 0.88
C ASP A 149 26.56 13.43 1.01
N TYR A 150 26.28 12.76 -0.08
CA TYR A 150 26.15 11.30 -0.11
C TYR A 150 26.69 10.76 -1.42
N GLU A 151 27.54 9.75 -1.35
CA GLU A 151 28.13 9.07 -2.49
C GLU A 151 27.94 7.56 -2.30
N GLY A 152 26.85 7.03 -2.83
CA GLY A 152 26.51 5.61 -2.81
C GLY A 152 26.72 4.94 -4.15
N LYS A 153 26.31 3.70 -4.25
CA LYS A 153 26.32 2.93 -5.51
C LYS A 153 25.29 3.44 -6.51
N HIS A 154 24.10 3.81 -6.02
CA HIS A 154 22.95 4.20 -6.83
C HIS A 154 22.57 5.66 -6.67
N VAL A 155 22.81 6.24 -5.51
CA VAL A 155 22.45 7.63 -5.20
C VAL A 155 23.69 8.46 -4.96
N HIS A 156 23.76 9.59 -5.65
CA HIS A 156 24.86 10.53 -5.51
C HIS A 156 24.30 11.96 -5.43
N VAL A 157 24.51 12.64 -4.31
CA VAL A 157 24.09 14.03 -4.10
C VAL A 157 25.18 14.82 -3.37
N ARG A 158 25.23 16.13 -3.65
CA ARG A 158 26.14 17.06 -2.98
C ARG A 158 25.39 18.32 -2.58
N GLY A 159 25.50 18.72 -1.32
CA GLY A 159 24.83 19.88 -0.77
C GLY A 159 23.29 19.77 -0.80
N ALA A 160 22.74 18.55 -0.75
CA ALA A 160 21.30 18.33 -0.78
C ALA A 160 20.65 18.88 0.49
N ARG A 161 19.70 19.81 0.35
CA ARG A 161 19.02 20.47 1.48
C ARG A 161 17.66 21.01 1.07
N LEU A 162 16.81 21.26 2.07
CA LEU A 162 15.56 21.99 1.92
C LEU A 162 15.73 23.43 2.41
N MET A 163 15.15 24.36 1.67
CA MET A 163 14.97 25.75 2.10
C MET A 163 13.72 25.91 2.96
N PHE A 164 12.72 25.06 2.77
CA PHE A 164 11.44 25.07 3.47
C PHE A 164 11.15 23.70 4.08
N LYS A 165 11.14 23.64 5.41
CA LYS A 165 10.93 22.40 6.17
C LYS A 165 9.45 21.95 6.10
N PRO A 166 9.17 20.65 6.27
CA PRO A 166 7.80 20.17 6.47
C PRO A 166 7.21 20.68 7.79
N VAL A 167 5.88 20.61 7.91
CA VAL A 167 5.16 20.90 9.16
C VAL A 167 5.40 19.81 10.18
N GLN A 168 5.32 18.55 9.75
CA GLN A 168 5.56 17.41 10.64
C GLN A 168 7.03 17.28 11.01
N GLN A 169 7.31 17.10 12.32
CA GLN A 169 8.65 16.95 12.85
C GLN A 169 8.84 15.57 13.47
N PRO A 170 10.00 14.95 13.29
CA PRO A 170 11.18 15.44 12.53
C PRO A 170 10.95 15.45 11.01
N ARG A 171 9.94 14.73 10.51
CA ARG A 171 9.55 14.63 9.09
C ARG A 171 8.20 13.90 8.97
N PRO A 172 7.52 13.96 7.83
CA PRO A 172 6.38 13.09 7.54
C PRO A 172 6.75 11.60 7.69
N PRO A 173 5.86 10.77 8.27
CA PRO A 173 6.11 9.34 8.43
C PRO A 173 6.29 8.59 7.10
N LEU A 174 7.25 7.66 7.09
CA LEU A 174 7.51 6.77 5.98
C LEU A 174 6.95 5.38 6.27
N TRP A 175 6.13 4.89 5.36
CA TRP A 175 5.52 3.57 5.37
C TRP A 175 6.16 2.71 4.27
N PHE A 176 6.21 1.41 4.48
CA PHE A 176 6.74 0.49 3.49
C PHE A 176 6.26 -0.93 3.77
N GLY A 177 6.00 -1.69 2.70
CA GLY A 177 5.65 -3.11 2.76
C GLY A 177 6.49 -3.95 1.82
N GLY A 178 6.90 -5.12 2.28
CA GLY A 178 7.62 -6.10 1.48
C GLY A 178 7.88 -7.36 2.30
N SER A 179 7.84 -8.52 1.64
CA SER A 179 7.91 -9.83 2.32
C SER A 179 9.27 -10.52 2.17
N SER A 180 10.16 -10.05 1.29
CA SER A 180 11.51 -10.58 1.17
C SER A 180 12.38 -10.20 2.36
N GLU A 181 13.46 -10.91 2.60
CA GLU A 181 14.38 -10.62 3.69
C GLU A 181 14.96 -9.22 3.57
N VAL A 182 15.44 -8.84 2.38
CA VAL A 182 15.98 -7.50 2.12
C VAL A 182 14.92 -6.40 2.33
N ALA A 183 13.65 -6.68 2.06
CA ALA A 183 12.55 -5.75 2.34
C ALA A 183 12.34 -5.56 3.85
N GLN A 184 12.38 -6.65 4.62
CA GLN A 184 12.26 -6.59 6.06
C GLN A 184 13.45 -5.87 6.71
N ASP A 185 14.66 -6.04 6.16
CA ASP A 185 15.87 -5.33 6.62
C ASP A 185 15.75 -3.81 6.37
N LEU A 186 15.31 -3.40 5.17
CA LEU A 186 15.03 -2.01 4.86
C LEU A 186 13.97 -1.42 5.79
N ALA A 187 12.89 -2.16 6.05
CA ALA A 187 11.85 -1.74 6.98
C ALA A 187 12.39 -1.54 8.39
N ALA A 188 13.14 -2.51 8.91
CA ALA A 188 13.72 -2.47 10.24
C ALA A 188 14.71 -1.29 10.39
N GLU A 189 15.48 -0.97 9.35
CA GLU A 189 16.46 0.10 9.38
C GLU A 189 15.85 1.50 9.25
N GLN A 190 14.82 1.69 8.40
CA GLN A 190 14.50 3.04 7.92
C GLN A 190 13.06 3.48 7.99
N VAL A 191 12.07 2.58 8.12
CA VAL A 191 10.67 3.00 8.05
C VAL A 191 10.04 3.20 9.42
N ASP A 192 8.93 3.93 9.45
CA ASP A 192 8.16 4.21 10.67
C ASP A 192 6.99 3.23 10.83
N VAL A 193 6.40 2.79 9.71
CA VAL A 193 5.30 1.83 9.66
C VAL A 193 5.57 0.76 8.62
N TYR A 194 5.63 -0.49 9.05
CA TYR A 194 5.70 -1.63 8.14
C TYR A 194 4.30 -2.12 7.77
N LEU A 195 4.04 -2.25 6.48
CA LEU A 195 2.79 -2.75 5.94
C LEU A 195 2.92 -4.22 5.54
N THR A 196 1.96 -5.04 5.95
CA THR A 196 1.76 -6.38 5.41
C THR A 196 0.46 -6.47 4.61
N TRP A 197 0.34 -7.49 3.78
CA TRP A 197 -0.93 -7.84 3.16
C TRP A 197 -1.72 -8.81 4.04
N GLY A 198 -3.02 -8.92 3.79
CA GLY A 198 -3.95 -9.71 4.57
C GLY A 198 -3.79 -11.21 4.39
N GLU A 199 -2.73 -11.77 4.92
CA GLU A 199 -2.57 -13.21 5.12
C GLU A 199 -3.36 -13.66 6.36
N PRO A 200 -3.60 -14.97 6.56
CA PRO A 200 -4.15 -15.48 7.82
C PRO A 200 -3.40 -14.94 9.05
N PRO A 201 -4.09 -14.70 10.19
CA PRO A 201 -3.49 -14.05 11.35
C PRO A 201 -2.17 -14.67 11.84
N ALA A 202 -2.02 -15.99 11.77
CA ALA A 202 -0.78 -16.68 12.17
C ALA A 202 0.42 -16.28 11.28
N GLN A 203 0.21 -16.15 9.96
CA GLN A 203 1.26 -15.74 9.01
C GLN A 203 1.61 -14.25 9.17
N VAL A 204 0.61 -13.41 9.45
CA VAL A 204 0.84 -12.00 9.76
C VAL A 204 1.65 -11.86 11.04
N LYS A 205 1.31 -12.62 12.10
CA LYS A 205 2.04 -12.63 13.37
C LYS A 205 3.51 -12.94 13.16
N GLU A 206 3.82 -14.03 12.46
CA GLU A 206 5.20 -14.42 12.16
C GLU A 206 5.97 -13.29 11.49
N LYS A 207 5.39 -12.68 10.45
CA LYS A 207 6.03 -11.62 9.68
C LYS A 207 6.31 -10.37 10.53
N ILE A 208 5.33 -9.91 11.31
CA ILE A 208 5.53 -8.71 12.15
C ILE A 208 6.51 -8.97 13.30
N GLU A 209 6.55 -10.19 13.84
CA GLU A 209 7.54 -10.58 14.85
C GLU A 209 8.97 -10.57 14.29
N GLN A 210 9.15 -11.06 13.05
CA GLN A 210 10.44 -10.99 12.35
C GLN A 210 10.92 -9.54 12.17
N VAL A 211 10.06 -8.66 11.64
CA VAL A 211 10.41 -7.24 11.44
C VAL A 211 10.64 -6.54 12.77
N ARG A 212 9.83 -6.82 13.79
CA ARG A 212 9.99 -6.27 15.14
C ARG A 212 11.34 -6.64 15.74
N ALA A 213 11.74 -7.91 15.63
CA ALA A 213 13.02 -8.39 16.12
C ALA A 213 14.20 -7.74 15.40
N LYS A 214 14.15 -7.63 14.07
CA LYS A 214 15.17 -6.95 13.27
C LYS A 214 15.30 -5.46 13.65
N ALA A 215 14.18 -4.77 13.86
CA ALA A 215 14.17 -3.38 14.29
C ALA A 215 14.73 -3.22 15.72
N ALA A 216 14.33 -4.07 16.65
CA ALA A 216 14.79 -4.05 18.01
C ALA A 216 16.31 -4.28 18.12
N ALA A 217 16.89 -5.15 17.28
CA ALA A 217 18.34 -5.36 17.18
C ALA A 217 19.12 -4.09 16.77
N GLN A 218 18.43 -3.12 16.17
CA GLN A 218 19.00 -1.81 15.78
C GLN A 218 18.56 -0.69 16.74
N GLY A 219 17.98 -1.02 17.90
CA GLY A 219 17.47 -0.03 18.86
C GLY A 219 16.25 0.76 18.35
N ARG A 220 15.55 0.26 17.35
CA ARG A 220 14.39 0.93 16.74
C ARG A 220 13.07 0.25 17.07
N LYS A 221 11.99 1.03 17.00
CA LYS A 221 10.61 0.55 17.04
C LYS A 221 9.95 0.87 15.71
N VAL A 222 9.26 -0.11 15.14
CA VAL A 222 8.45 0.02 13.92
C VAL A 222 7.00 -0.28 14.28
N ARG A 223 6.08 0.53 13.78
CA ARG A 223 4.64 0.27 13.89
C ARG A 223 4.18 -0.60 12.74
N PHE A 224 3.00 -1.19 12.85
CA PHE A 224 2.52 -2.16 11.88
C PHE A 224 1.15 -1.78 11.32
N GLY A 225 1.00 -1.97 10.00
CA GLY A 225 -0.26 -1.83 9.30
C GLY A 225 -0.54 -3.02 8.39
N ILE A 226 -1.78 -3.16 7.97
CA ILE A 226 -2.24 -4.23 7.09
C ILE A 226 -3.09 -3.69 5.95
N ARG A 227 -2.92 -4.25 4.75
CA ARG A 227 -3.73 -3.96 3.57
C ARG A 227 -4.66 -5.14 3.29
N LEU A 228 -5.97 -4.86 3.28
CA LEU A 228 -7.06 -5.82 3.07
C LEU A 228 -8.14 -5.20 2.19
N HIS A 229 -8.86 -6.01 1.45
CA HIS A 229 -10.19 -5.64 0.95
C HIS A 229 -11.25 -5.94 2.00
N VAL A 230 -12.41 -5.35 1.86
CA VAL A 230 -13.59 -5.63 2.69
C VAL A 230 -14.83 -5.78 1.82
N ILE A 231 -15.67 -6.74 2.17
CA ILE A 231 -16.99 -6.91 1.59
C ILE A 231 -17.97 -6.95 2.77
N VAL A 232 -18.53 -5.78 3.10
CA VAL A 232 -19.42 -5.61 4.25
C VAL A 232 -20.83 -5.37 3.75
N ARG A 233 -21.82 -6.13 4.30
CA ARG A 233 -23.24 -5.97 4.01
C ARG A 233 -24.04 -6.01 5.32
N GLU A 234 -25.35 -5.88 5.24
CA GLU A 234 -26.23 -5.92 6.41
C GLU A 234 -26.22 -7.29 7.11
N SER A 235 -25.98 -8.36 6.36
CA SER A 235 -25.83 -9.70 6.91
C SER A 235 -24.62 -10.43 6.33
N ASN A 236 -24.15 -11.47 7.04
CA ASN A 236 -23.07 -12.35 6.57
C ASN A 236 -23.45 -13.03 5.26
N GLU A 237 -24.71 -13.47 5.12
CA GLU A 237 -25.19 -14.12 3.91
C GLU A 237 -25.10 -13.18 2.70
N GLU A 238 -25.58 -11.95 2.82
CA GLU A 238 -25.50 -10.95 1.76
C GLU A 238 -24.04 -10.59 1.40
N ALA A 239 -23.15 -10.57 2.38
CA ALA A 239 -21.74 -10.32 2.15
C ALA A 239 -21.10 -11.44 1.32
N TRP A 240 -21.37 -12.71 1.65
CA TRP A 240 -20.88 -13.84 0.88
C TRP A 240 -21.47 -13.90 -0.52
N GLN A 241 -22.76 -13.62 -0.67
CA GLN A 241 -23.39 -13.49 -2.00
C GLN A 241 -22.74 -12.36 -2.82
N ALA A 242 -22.31 -11.29 -2.19
CA ALA A 242 -21.57 -10.22 -2.87
C ALA A 242 -20.16 -10.67 -3.30
N ALA A 243 -19.47 -11.45 -2.49
CA ALA A 243 -18.19 -12.06 -2.85
C ALA A 243 -18.34 -13.00 -4.07
N ASP A 244 -19.36 -13.86 -4.06
CA ASP A 244 -19.66 -14.76 -5.18
C ASP A 244 -19.99 -13.99 -6.46
N ARG A 245 -20.81 -12.94 -6.36
CA ARG A 245 -21.12 -12.07 -7.51
C ARG A 245 -19.88 -11.40 -8.08
N LEU A 246 -18.94 -11.01 -7.24
CA LEU A 246 -17.72 -10.31 -7.66
C LEU A 246 -16.85 -11.15 -8.60
N ILE A 247 -16.86 -12.47 -8.45
CA ILE A 247 -16.12 -13.42 -9.30
C ILE A 247 -17.01 -14.21 -10.28
N SER A 248 -18.30 -13.89 -10.37
CA SER A 248 -19.26 -14.67 -11.17
C SER A 248 -18.98 -14.67 -12.68
N HIS A 249 -18.23 -13.69 -13.17
CA HIS A 249 -17.83 -13.55 -14.58
C HIS A 249 -16.43 -14.11 -14.85
N LEU A 250 -15.75 -14.69 -13.84
CA LEU A 250 -14.44 -15.31 -14.04
C LEU A 250 -14.59 -16.72 -14.61
N ASP A 251 -13.82 -17.01 -15.64
CA ASP A 251 -13.55 -18.35 -16.11
C ASP A 251 -12.12 -18.79 -15.78
N ASP A 252 -11.85 -20.08 -15.93
CA ASP A 252 -10.54 -20.65 -15.59
C ASP A 252 -9.44 -20.14 -16.52
N ALA A 253 -9.76 -19.77 -17.76
CA ALA A 253 -8.80 -19.22 -18.72
C ALA A 253 -8.35 -17.81 -18.30
N THR A 254 -9.28 -16.97 -17.86
CA THR A 254 -9.01 -15.64 -17.34
C THR A 254 -8.12 -15.72 -16.08
N ILE A 255 -8.46 -16.63 -15.17
CA ILE A 255 -7.65 -16.86 -13.96
C ILE A 255 -6.24 -17.32 -14.34
N ALA A 256 -6.11 -18.32 -15.20
CA ALA A 256 -4.83 -18.86 -15.63
C ALA A 256 -3.95 -17.77 -16.29
N LYS A 257 -4.54 -16.94 -17.15
CA LYS A 257 -3.84 -15.81 -17.78
C LYS A 257 -3.34 -14.79 -16.74
N ALA A 258 -4.19 -14.42 -15.79
CA ALA A 258 -3.83 -13.48 -14.73
C ALA A 258 -2.72 -14.06 -13.83
N GLN A 259 -2.85 -15.32 -13.40
CA GLN A 259 -1.82 -15.98 -12.58
C GLN A 259 -0.48 -16.10 -13.32
N ALA A 260 -0.49 -16.40 -14.61
CA ALA A 260 0.74 -16.44 -15.42
C ALA A 260 1.40 -15.05 -15.53
N ALA A 261 0.63 -13.96 -15.58
CA ALA A 261 1.17 -12.61 -15.54
C ALA A 261 1.76 -12.26 -14.16
N LEU A 262 1.04 -12.57 -13.09
CA LEU A 262 1.48 -12.31 -11.70
C LEU A 262 2.73 -13.12 -11.32
N ALA A 263 2.88 -14.33 -11.86
CA ALA A 263 4.06 -15.18 -11.65
C ALA A 263 5.35 -14.63 -12.26
N LYS A 264 5.25 -13.66 -13.19
CA LYS A 264 6.43 -12.98 -13.77
C LYS A 264 7.01 -11.90 -12.85
N THR A 265 6.28 -11.50 -11.83
CA THR A 265 6.78 -10.51 -10.86
C THR A 265 7.79 -11.17 -9.91
N ASP A 266 8.82 -10.42 -9.53
CA ASP A 266 9.82 -10.88 -8.56
C ASP A 266 9.42 -10.64 -7.10
N SER A 267 8.13 -10.35 -6.86
CA SER A 267 7.59 -10.03 -5.53
C SER A 267 7.30 -11.28 -4.71
N VAL A 268 8.04 -11.46 -3.62
CA VAL A 268 7.78 -12.51 -2.61
C VAL A 268 6.37 -12.36 -2.01
N GLY A 269 5.91 -11.14 -1.80
CA GLY A 269 4.53 -10.88 -1.33
C GLY A 269 3.48 -11.41 -2.31
N GLN A 270 3.69 -11.21 -3.62
CA GLN A 270 2.79 -11.72 -4.64
C GLN A 270 2.76 -13.25 -4.69
N GLN A 271 3.92 -13.90 -4.56
CA GLN A 271 4.01 -15.35 -4.48
C GLN A 271 3.26 -15.91 -3.26
N ARG A 272 3.38 -15.26 -2.10
CA ARG A 272 2.65 -15.62 -0.88
C ARG A 272 1.14 -15.47 -1.06
N MET A 273 0.66 -14.39 -1.69
CA MET A 273 -0.77 -14.22 -1.99
C MET A 273 -1.29 -15.29 -2.94
N ALA A 274 -0.56 -15.61 -4.01
CA ALA A 274 -0.93 -16.66 -4.96
C ALA A 274 -1.00 -18.05 -4.29
N ALA A 275 -0.13 -18.33 -3.34
CA ALA A 275 -0.12 -19.61 -2.60
C ALA A 275 -1.39 -19.81 -1.74
N LEU A 276 -2.09 -18.72 -1.34
CA LEU A 276 -3.30 -18.82 -0.50
C LEU A 276 -4.48 -19.49 -1.22
N HIS A 277 -4.60 -19.31 -2.53
CA HIS A 277 -5.70 -19.87 -3.34
C HIS A 277 -5.23 -20.89 -4.39
N GLY A 278 -3.93 -20.94 -4.71
CA GLY A 278 -3.37 -21.84 -5.71
C GLY A 278 -3.98 -21.72 -7.12
N GLY A 279 -4.56 -20.57 -7.45
CA GLY A 279 -5.26 -20.33 -8.72
C GLY A 279 -6.63 -21.03 -8.85
N LYS A 280 -7.21 -21.52 -7.76
CA LYS A 280 -8.46 -22.30 -7.74
C LYS A 280 -9.59 -21.55 -7.06
N ARG A 281 -10.82 -21.79 -7.50
CA ARG A 281 -12.05 -21.16 -6.96
C ARG A 281 -12.75 -21.96 -5.86
N ASP A 282 -12.32 -23.17 -5.57
CA ASP A 282 -13.03 -24.12 -4.71
C ASP A 282 -12.74 -23.93 -3.20
N ARG A 283 -11.70 -23.18 -2.84
CA ARG A 283 -11.28 -22.94 -1.45
C ARG A 283 -10.80 -21.51 -1.27
N LEU A 284 -11.72 -20.56 -1.41
CA LEU A 284 -11.37 -19.13 -1.31
C LEU A 284 -11.48 -18.58 0.11
N GLU A 285 -12.30 -19.17 1.00
CA GLU A 285 -12.24 -18.85 2.42
C GLU A 285 -11.05 -19.59 3.05
N ILE A 286 -9.96 -18.87 3.25
CA ILE A 286 -8.66 -19.41 3.68
C ILE A 286 -8.43 -19.32 5.20
N SER A 287 -9.26 -18.57 5.86
CA SER A 287 -9.38 -18.40 7.32
C SER A 287 -10.77 -17.85 7.60
N PRO A 288 -11.33 -17.93 8.81
CA PRO A 288 -12.69 -17.44 9.07
C PRO A 288 -12.91 -16.01 8.56
N ASN A 289 -13.87 -15.86 7.63
CA ASN A 289 -14.23 -14.61 6.95
C ASN A 289 -13.10 -13.94 6.13
N LEU A 290 -11.98 -14.62 5.90
CA LEU A 290 -10.88 -14.16 5.06
C LEU A 290 -10.94 -14.88 3.71
N TRP A 291 -11.31 -14.14 2.66
CA TRP A 291 -11.56 -14.63 1.32
C TRP A 291 -10.44 -14.21 0.35
N ALA A 292 -9.89 -15.15 -0.39
CA ALA A 292 -8.75 -14.93 -1.28
C ALA A 292 -9.14 -14.68 -2.76
N GLY A 293 -10.40 -14.46 -3.05
CA GLY A 293 -10.91 -14.37 -4.43
C GLY A 293 -10.39 -13.18 -5.22
N VAL A 294 -10.04 -12.07 -4.56
CA VAL A 294 -9.45 -10.92 -5.25
C VAL A 294 -8.11 -11.29 -5.90
N GLY A 295 -7.31 -12.11 -5.22
CA GLY A 295 -5.99 -12.55 -5.67
C GLY A 295 -6.01 -13.45 -6.91
N LEU A 296 -7.17 -14.00 -7.31
CA LEU A 296 -7.28 -14.80 -8.52
C LEU A 296 -6.89 -14.05 -9.78
N VAL A 297 -7.16 -12.73 -9.84
CA VAL A 297 -6.95 -11.92 -11.04
C VAL A 297 -6.32 -10.55 -10.78
N ARG A 298 -6.08 -10.19 -9.52
CA ARG A 298 -5.46 -8.90 -9.16
C ARG A 298 -4.18 -9.11 -8.36
N GLY A 299 -3.16 -8.36 -8.71
CA GLY A 299 -1.92 -8.28 -7.93
C GLY A 299 -2.07 -7.42 -6.68
N GLY A 300 -1.10 -7.51 -5.78
CA GLY A 300 -1.09 -6.82 -4.50
C GLY A 300 -1.87 -7.57 -3.42
N ALA A 301 -2.56 -6.86 -2.52
CA ALA A 301 -3.40 -7.49 -1.52
C ALA A 301 -4.57 -8.23 -2.18
N GLY A 302 -4.54 -9.55 -2.09
CA GLY A 302 -5.47 -10.45 -2.79
C GLY A 302 -6.61 -10.98 -1.92
N THR A 303 -6.75 -10.50 -0.67
CA THR A 303 -7.70 -11.01 0.31
C THR A 303 -8.70 -9.96 0.77
N ALA A 304 -9.90 -10.40 1.11
CA ALA A 304 -10.97 -9.58 1.66
C ALA A 304 -11.51 -10.16 2.96
N LEU A 305 -11.83 -9.31 3.93
CA LEU A 305 -12.70 -9.69 5.04
C LEU A 305 -14.15 -9.59 4.58
N VAL A 306 -14.90 -10.69 4.74
CA VAL A 306 -16.28 -10.81 4.25
C VAL A 306 -17.22 -11.06 5.42
N GLY A 307 -18.26 -10.24 5.55
CA GLY A 307 -19.25 -10.41 6.61
C GLY A 307 -20.07 -9.16 6.86
N ASP A 308 -20.89 -9.21 7.90
CA ASP A 308 -21.55 -8.02 8.44
C ASP A 308 -20.55 -7.15 9.23
N GLY A 309 -20.96 -5.96 9.59
CA GLY A 309 -20.10 -5.01 10.30
C GLY A 309 -19.47 -5.58 11.57
N PRO A 310 -20.26 -6.18 12.50
CA PRO A 310 -19.72 -6.81 13.71
C PRO A 310 -18.71 -7.93 13.42
N THR A 311 -18.98 -8.79 12.44
CA THR A 311 -18.09 -9.89 12.05
C THR A 311 -16.77 -9.38 11.51
N VAL A 312 -16.81 -8.43 10.58
CA VAL A 312 -15.58 -7.84 10.02
C VAL A 312 -14.79 -7.10 11.09
N ALA A 313 -15.45 -6.36 11.98
CA ALA A 313 -14.79 -5.69 13.09
C ALA A 313 -14.09 -6.69 14.04
N ALA A 314 -14.73 -7.83 14.34
CA ALA A 314 -14.13 -8.88 15.15
C ALA A 314 -12.88 -9.49 14.47
N ARG A 315 -12.92 -9.71 13.16
CA ARG A 315 -11.74 -10.19 12.40
C ARG A 315 -10.62 -9.15 12.38
N MET A 316 -10.95 -7.85 12.24
CA MET A 316 -9.97 -6.78 12.35
C MET A 316 -9.33 -6.74 13.75
N GLN A 317 -10.12 -6.97 14.80
CA GLN A 317 -9.61 -7.00 16.16
C GLN A 317 -8.56 -8.10 16.37
N GLU A 318 -8.70 -9.26 15.73
CA GLU A 318 -7.67 -10.31 15.79
C GLU A 318 -6.31 -9.83 15.27
N TYR A 319 -6.29 -9.09 14.16
CA TYR A 319 -5.04 -8.47 13.67
C TYR A 319 -4.54 -7.36 14.59
N ALA A 320 -5.44 -6.57 15.16
CA ALA A 320 -5.07 -5.52 16.13
C ALA A 320 -4.42 -6.11 17.38
N ASP A 321 -4.91 -7.25 17.87
CA ASP A 321 -4.35 -7.96 19.01
C ASP A 321 -2.93 -8.50 18.75
N LEU A 322 -2.56 -8.70 17.48
CA LEU A 322 -1.19 -9.03 17.07
C LEU A 322 -0.26 -7.81 17.06
N GLY A 323 -0.80 -6.60 17.11
CA GLY A 323 -0.06 -5.34 17.06
C GLY A 323 -0.24 -4.53 15.78
N ILE A 324 -1.24 -4.86 14.94
CA ILE A 324 -1.62 -4.02 13.80
C ILE A 324 -2.34 -2.78 14.32
N GLU A 325 -1.84 -1.59 13.97
CA GLU A 325 -2.37 -0.30 14.39
C GLU A 325 -3.10 0.43 13.26
N ALA A 326 -2.82 0.08 12.00
CA ALA A 326 -3.40 0.71 10.83
C ALA A 326 -3.96 -0.33 9.84
N PHE A 327 -5.16 -0.06 9.35
CA PHE A 327 -5.83 -0.88 8.34
C PHE A 327 -6.04 -0.05 7.09
N ILE A 328 -5.51 -0.50 5.96
CA ILE A 328 -5.78 0.10 4.66
C ILE A 328 -6.80 -0.80 3.96
N LEU A 329 -8.02 -0.31 3.86
CA LEU A 329 -9.16 -1.05 3.33
C LEU A 329 -9.57 -0.56 1.95
N SER A 330 -10.20 -1.42 1.18
CA SER A 330 -10.91 -1.06 -0.06
C SER A 330 -12.09 -1.98 -0.31
N GLY A 331 -13.08 -1.48 -1.02
CA GLY A 331 -14.20 -2.27 -1.54
C GLY A 331 -14.00 -2.71 -2.99
N SER A 332 -15.02 -3.35 -3.55
CA SER A 332 -15.22 -3.56 -4.97
C SER A 332 -16.72 -3.65 -5.23
N PRO A 333 -17.34 -2.65 -5.87
CA PRO A 333 -16.79 -1.31 -6.16
C PRO A 333 -16.45 -0.51 -4.89
N HIS A 334 -15.68 0.56 -5.07
CA HIS A 334 -15.24 1.45 -3.99
C HIS A 334 -16.35 2.34 -3.44
#